data_18df4309c7971639437fa7ba4ca6b5f8
#
_entry.id   18df4309c7971639437fa7ba4ca6b5f8
#
_cell.length_a   1.000
_cell.length_b   1.000
_cell.length_c   1.000
_cell.angle_alpha   90.00
_cell.angle_beta   90.00
_cell.angle_gamma   90.00
#
_symmetry.space_group_name_H-M   'P 1'
#
loop_
_entity.id
_entity.type
_entity.pdbx_description
1 polymer ?
#
loop_
_entity_poly.entity_id
_entity_poly.type
_entity_poly.pdbx_seq_one_letter_code
_entity_poly.pdbx_strand_id
1 'polypeptide(L)'
;TFPVGEVDGATKKLLQVTEESLYLALEAAVVGNHVGDIGAAVMARVDGTGYGIIRDLVGHGLGRELHEEPQVPNVGKAGQGPPLLEGMVLAIEPMLGASTDQIRTLDDRWTVISADRGRSAHFEHTMAVTSEGPRVLTGPVPAGYNLLGSPVLNPETG
;
A
#
# COMPACT_ATOMS: atom_id res chain seq x y z
N THR A 1 -1.36 -9.87 2.31
CA THR A 1 -0.93 -11.23 1.89
C THR A 1 -0.07 -11.86 2.97
N PHE A 2 -0.33 -13.12 3.35
CA PHE A 2 0.42 -13.83 4.38
C PHE A 2 0.94 -15.17 3.83
N PRO A 3 2.16 -15.61 4.22
CA PRO A 3 2.62 -16.94 3.89
C PRO A 3 1.86 -18.00 4.72
N VAL A 4 1.48 -19.11 4.09
CA VAL A 4 0.89 -20.26 4.77
C VAL A 4 1.86 -21.43 4.65
N GLY A 5 2.40 -21.88 5.77
CA GLY A 5 3.46 -22.89 5.80
C GLY A 5 4.81 -22.36 5.29
N GLU A 6 5.65 -23.27 4.80
CA GLU A 6 6.96 -22.92 4.26
C GLU A 6 6.85 -22.34 2.84
N VAL A 7 7.43 -21.15 2.64
CA VAL A 7 7.54 -20.51 1.33
C VAL A 7 9.00 -20.22 0.99
N ASP A 8 9.31 -20.18 -0.31
CA ASP A 8 10.67 -19.92 -0.79
C ASP A 8 11.14 -18.49 -0.52
N GLY A 9 12.46 -18.26 -0.64
CA GLY A 9 13.06 -16.95 -0.39
C GLY A 9 12.57 -15.85 -1.33
N ALA A 10 12.24 -16.18 -2.59
CA ALA A 10 11.70 -15.21 -3.55
C ALA A 10 10.32 -14.72 -3.13
N THR A 11 9.47 -15.63 -2.65
CA THR A 11 8.16 -15.28 -2.10
C THR A 11 8.28 -14.41 -0.85
N LYS A 12 9.17 -14.80 0.09
CA LYS A 12 9.43 -13.99 1.29
C LYS A 12 9.87 -12.57 0.93
N LYS A 13 10.73 -12.44 -0.08
CA LYS A 13 11.23 -11.14 -0.56
C LYS A 13 10.12 -10.31 -1.21
N LEU A 14 9.25 -10.91 -2.02
CA LEU A 14 8.10 -10.22 -2.62
C LEU A 14 7.17 -9.66 -1.52
N LEU A 15 6.81 -10.48 -0.53
CA LEU A 15 5.99 -10.06 0.61
C LEU A 15 6.63 -8.90 1.36
N GLN A 16 7.91 -9.03 1.72
CA GLN A 16 8.66 -8.00 2.43
C GLN A 16 8.66 -6.66 1.68
N VAL A 17 8.99 -6.67 0.37
CA VAL A 17 9.08 -5.44 -0.42
C VAL A 17 7.72 -4.77 -0.54
N THR A 18 6.64 -5.57 -0.73
CA THR A 18 5.28 -5.03 -0.83
C THR A 18 4.84 -4.40 0.49
N GLU A 19 5.07 -5.07 1.62
CA GLU A 19 4.74 -4.55 2.94
C GLU A 19 5.53 -3.28 3.29
N GLU A 20 6.85 -3.28 3.07
CA GLU A 20 7.69 -2.10 3.28
C GLU A 20 7.27 -0.92 2.39
N SER A 21 6.84 -1.18 1.13
CA SER A 21 6.34 -0.13 0.25
C SER A 21 5.04 0.50 0.78
N LEU A 22 4.17 -0.28 1.44
CA LEU A 22 2.99 0.23 2.10
C LEU A 22 3.37 1.20 3.23
N TYR A 23 4.26 0.81 4.13
CA TYR A 23 4.62 1.67 5.27
C TYR A 23 5.31 2.96 4.84
N LEU A 24 6.17 2.92 3.83
CA LEU A 24 6.78 4.14 3.26
C LEU A 24 5.75 5.04 2.57
N ALA A 25 4.76 4.45 1.92
CA ALA A 25 3.65 5.18 1.32
C ALA A 25 2.77 5.86 2.39
N LEU A 26 2.50 5.17 3.50
CA LEU A 26 1.79 5.74 4.65
C LEU A 26 2.56 6.92 5.27
N GLU A 27 3.89 6.83 5.44
CA GLU A 27 4.72 7.94 5.94
C GLU A 27 4.68 9.16 5.01
N ALA A 28 4.53 8.96 3.70
CA ALA A 28 4.40 10.05 2.74
C ALA A 28 3.03 10.75 2.78
N ALA A 29 2.03 10.13 3.43
CA ALA A 29 0.65 10.63 3.48
C ALA A 29 0.44 11.67 4.59
N VAL A 30 1.15 12.79 4.51
CA VAL A 30 1.09 13.90 5.48
C VAL A 30 0.43 15.14 4.90
N VAL A 31 -0.08 16.01 5.77
CA VAL A 31 -0.63 17.30 5.37
C VAL A 31 0.41 18.11 4.59
N GLY A 32 0.02 18.66 3.44
CA GLY A 32 0.88 19.45 2.57
C GLY A 32 1.56 18.67 1.45
N ASN A 33 1.60 17.34 1.54
CA ASN A 33 1.97 16.47 0.42
C ASN A 33 0.77 16.28 -0.52
N HIS A 34 0.99 15.56 -1.61
CA HIS A 34 0.00 15.24 -2.63
C HIS A 34 -0.13 13.72 -2.78
N VAL A 35 -1.20 13.26 -3.37
CA VAL A 35 -1.42 11.83 -3.66
C VAL A 35 -0.24 11.23 -4.45
N GLY A 36 0.38 12.01 -5.34
CA GLY A 36 1.57 11.58 -6.09
C GLY A 36 2.80 11.27 -5.23
N ASP A 37 2.91 11.85 -4.03
CA ASP A 37 4.00 11.55 -3.08
C ASP A 37 3.87 10.13 -2.52
N ILE A 38 2.64 9.66 -2.30
CA ILE A 38 2.33 8.28 -1.88
C ILE A 38 2.84 7.29 -2.94
N GLY A 39 2.42 7.49 -4.19
CA GLY A 39 2.86 6.62 -5.30
C GLY A 39 4.38 6.70 -5.56
N ALA A 40 4.99 7.88 -5.38
CA ALA A 40 6.44 8.04 -5.51
C ALA A 40 7.21 7.26 -4.44
N ALA A 41 6.70 7.20 -3.21
CA ALA A 41 7.28 6.41 -2.12
C ALA A 41 7.23 4.90 -2.43
N VAL A 42 6.09 4.40 -2.95
CA VAL A 42 5.99 3.01 -3.43
C VAL A 42 7.03 2.73 -4.51
N MET A 43 7.10 3.58 -5.54
CA MET A 43 8.07 3.43 -6.64
C MET A 43 9.51 3.41 -6.14
N ALA A 44 9.88 4.32 -5.24
CA ALA A 44 11.23 4.39 -4.69
C ALA A 44 11.63 3.11 -3.95
N ARG A 45 10.69 2.47 -3.22
CA ARG A 45 10.97 1.21 -2.52
C ARG A 45 11.10 0.03 -3.48
N VAL A 46 10.34 0.02 -4.56
CA VAL A 46 10.30 -1.08 -5.52
C VAL A 46 11.42 -0.99 -6.55
N ASP A 47 11.98 0.20 -6.77
CA ASP A 47 13.05 0.42 -7.74
C ASP A 47 14.25 -0.53 -7.51
N GLY A 48 14.78 -1.06 -8.59
CA GLY A 48 15.90 -2.00 -8.58
C GLY A 48 15.57 -3.43 -8.10
N THR A 49 14.32 -3.72 -7.68
CA THR A 49 13.92 -5.06 -7.22
C THR A 49 13.55 -6.03 -8.35
N GLY A 50 13.18 -5.50 -9.52
CA GLY A 50 12.66 -6.28 -10.63
C GLY A 50 11.17 -6.63 -10.53
N TYR A 51 10.47 -6.20 -9.48
CA TYR A 51 9.03 -6.40 -9.33
C TYR A 51 8.22 -5.38 -10.14
N GLY A 52 7.05 -5.80 -10.65
CA GLY A 52 6.11 -4.93 -11.34
C GLY A 52 5.11 -4.30 -10.36
N ILE A 53 4.93 -2.98 -10.41
CA ILE A 53 3.89 -2.29 -9.64
C ILE A 53 2.60 -2.33 -10.46
N ILE A 54 1.55 -2.98 -9.94
CA ILE A 54 0.24 -3.05 -10.58
C ILE A 54 -0.38 -1.65 -10.58
N ARG A 55 -0.80 -1.17 -11.77
CA ARG A 55 -1.28 0.21 -11.99
C ARG A 55 -2.79 0.32 -12.16
N ASP A 56 -3.43 -0.77 -12.59
CA ASP A 56 -4.87 -0.79 -12.92
C ASP A 56 -5.76 -0.92 -11.68
N LEU A 57 -5.16 -1.25 -10.54
CA LEU A 57 -5.81 -1.29 -9.23
C LEU A 57 -5.14 -0.26 -8.33
N VAL A 58 -5.95 0.55 -7.65
CA VAL A 58 -5.49 1.72 -6.90
C VAL A 58 -6.19 1.81 -5.56
N GLY A 59 -5.53 2.41 -4.60
CA GLY A 59 -6.16 2.84 -3.36
C GLY A 59 -7.17 3.96 -3.57
N HIS A 60 -7.85 4.36 -2.52
CA HIS A 60 -8.98 5.28 -2.63
C HIS A 60 -9.23 6.06 -1.33
N GLY A 61 -10.00 7.15 -1.44
CA GLY A 61 -10.61 7.79 -0.29
C GLY A 61 -11.68 6.90 0.36
N LEU A 62 -11.93 7.12 1.64
CA LEU A 62 -13.03 6.53 2.40
C LEU A 62 -13.80 7.61 3.13
N GLY A 63 -15.12 7.47 3.21
CA GLY A 63 -15.99 8.35 3.95
C GLY A 63 -17.30 7.68 4.27
N ARG A 64 -18.38 8.14 3.68
CA ARG A 64 -19.70 7.50 3.80
C ARG A 64 -19.77 6.23 2.98
N GLU A 65 -19.08 6.23 1.84
CA GLU A 65 -18.97 5.08 0.96
C GLU A 65 -17.59 4.41 1.15
N LEU A 66 -17.52 3.13 0.81
CA LEU A 66 -16.27 2.38 0.87
C LEU A 66 -15.21 2.94 -0.09
N HIS A 67 -15.64 3.36 -1.28
CA HIS A 67 -14.77 3.94 -2.29
C HIS A 67 -15.22 5.37 -2.61
N GLU A 68 -14.38 6.33 -2.24
CA GLU A 68 -14.58 7.75 -2.54
C GLU A 68 -13.30 8.34 -3.18
N GLU A 69 -13.41 9.54 -3.72
CA GLU A 69 -12.23 10.32 -4.15
C GLU A 69 -11.37 10.74 -2.94
N PRO A 70 -10.06 10.91 -3.12
CA PRO A 70 -9.33 10.73 -4.37
C PRO A 70 -8.94 9.28 -4.63
N GLN A 71 -8.70 8.92 -5.91
CA GLN A 71 -7.94 7.72 -6.21
C GLN A 71 -6.50 7.87 -5.69
N VAL A 72 -5.92 6.77 -5.19
CA VAL A 72 -4.57 6.72 -4.63
C VAL A 72 -3.72 5.70 -5.40
N PRO A 73 -3.18 6.08 -6.56
CA PRO A 73 -2.37 5.17 -7.38
C PRO A 73 -1.07 4.75 -6.68
N ASN A 74 -0.66 3.51 -6.91
CA ASN A 74 0.61 2.95 -6.42
C ASN A 74 1.84 3.45 -7.20
N VAL A 75 1.63 4.33 -8.18
CA VAL A 75 2.67 5.03 -8.94
C VAL A 75 2.35 6.51 -8.99
N GLY A 76 3.37 7.36 -8.91
CA GLY A 76 3.14 8.80 -8.90
C GLY A 76 4.41 9.60 -9.04
N LYS A 77 4.23 10.90 -9.19
CA LYS A 77 5.32 11.87 -9.18
C LYS A 77 5.15 12.79 -7.97
N ALA A 78 6.21 12.92 -7.19
CA ALA A 78 6.21 13.77 -5.99
C ALA A 78 5.71 15.19 -6.29
N GLY A 79 4.89 15.72 -5.39
CA GLY A 79 4.28 17.05 -5.48
C GLY A 79 3.17 17.17 -6.53
N GLN A 80 2.65 16.05 -7.07
CA GLN A 80 1.57 16.09 -8.07
C GLN A 80 0.29 15.38 -7.58
N GLY A 81 -0.82 15.74 -8.23
CA GLY A 81 -2.16 15.20 -7.90
C GLY A 81 -2.87 16.02 -6.82
N PRO A 82 -3.99 15.53 -6.30
CA PRO A 82 -4.73 16.18 -5.23
C PRO A 82 -3.87 16.39 -3.97
N PRO A 83 -3.97 17.57 -3.31
CA PRO A 83 -3.28 17.81 -2.04
C PRO A 83 -3.89 16.94 -0.93
N LEU A 84 -3.05 16.49 -0.01
CA LEU A 84 -3.47 15.77 1.18
C LEU A 84 -3.87 16.76 2.27
N LEU A 85 -5.13 16.72 2.67
CA LEU A 85 -5.71 17.61 3.66
C LEU A 85 -5.99 16.88 4.98
N GLU A 86 -5.86 17.59 6.08
CA GLU A 86 -6.25 17.06 7.39
C GLU A 86 -7.70 16.56 7.39
N GLY A 87 -7.92 15.39 7.98
CA GLY A 87 -9.21 14.72 8.05
C GLY A 87 -9.51 13.78 6.89
N MET A 88 -8.69 13.76 5.83
CA MET A 88 -8.84 12.74 4.79
C MET A 88 -8.59 11.36 5.36
N VAL A 89 -9.40 10.38 4.95
CA VAL A 89 -9.21 8.96 5.24
C VAL A 89 -8.96 8.25 3.92
N LEU A 90 -7.89 7.48 3.86
CA LEU A 90 -7.41 6.84 2.63
C LEU A 90 -7.13 5.36 2.86
N ALA A 91 -7.48 4.52 1.89
CA ALA A 91 -6.93 3.19 1.72
C ALA A 91 -5.66 3.30 0.86
N ILE A 92 -4.53 2.84 1.40
CA ILE A 92 -3.26 2.76 0.69
C ILE A 92 -2.93 1.29 0.57
N GLU A 93 -2.78 0.82 -0.66
CA GLU A 93 -2.84 -0.62 -0.94
C GLU A 93 -1.91 -1.02 -2.10
N PRO A 94 -0.58 -0.96 -1.92
CA PRO A 94 0.35 -1.37 -2.95
C PRO A 94 0.20 -2.84 -3.31
N MET A 95 0.22 -3.10 -4.62
CA MET A 95 0.15 -4.42 -5.21
C MET A 95 1.35 -4.63 -6.13
N LEU A 96 2.12 -5.69 -5.88
CA LEU A 96 3.30 -6.03 -6.68
C LEU A 96 3.16 -7.40 -7.33
N GLY A 97 3.53 -7.49 -8.61
CA GLY A 97 3.74 -8.76 -9.32
C GLY A 97 5.20 -9.16 -9.29
N ALA A 98 5.48 -10.45 -9.16
CA ALA A 98 6.85 -10.98 -9.07
C ALA A 98 7.69 -10.74 -10.34
N SER A 99 7.05 -10.63 -11.51
CA SER A 99 7.70 -10.52 -12.82
C SER A 99 7.01 -9.56 -13.80
N THR A 100 5.77 -9.13 -13.49
CA THR A 100 5.00 -8.25 -14.39
C THR A 100 4.12 -7.30 -13.59
N ASP A 101 3.84 -6.12 -14.14
CA ASP A 101 2.84 -5.16 -13.67
C ASP A 101 1.47 -5.37 -14.34
N GLN A 102 1.40 -6.29 -15.32
CA GLN A 102 0.19 -6.54 -16.10
C GLN A 102 -0.74 -7.51 -15.37
N ILE A 103 -2.03 -7.21 -15.39
CA ILE A 103 -3.08 -8.04 -14.83
C ILE A 103 -4.12 -8.41 -15.89
N ARG A 104 -4.95 -9.39 -15.59
CA ARG A 104 -6.15 -9.71 -16.36
C ARG A 104 -7.28 -10.15 -15.45
N THR A 105 -8.49 -9.73 -15.77
CA THR A 105 -9.71 -10.21 -15.12
C THR A 105 -10.16 -11.49 -15.80
N LEU A 106 -10.58 -12.49 -15.02
CA LEU A 106 -11.11 -13.74 -15.52
C LEU A 106 -12.57 -13.60 -15.99
N ASP A 107 -13.11 -14.69 -16.57
CA ASP A 107 -14.47 -14.69 -17.15
C ASP A 107 -15.58 -14.47 -16.11
N ASP A 108 -15.32 -14.72 -14.83
CA ASP A 108 -16.21 -14.39 -13.71
C ASP A 108 -16.36 -12.88 -13.46
N ARG A 109 -15.58 -12.05 -14.17
CA ARG A 109 -15.54 -10.57 -14.07
C ARG A 109 -15.18 -10.03 -12.68
N TRP A 110 -14.61 -10.86 -11.84
CA TRP A 110 -14.23 -10.55 -10.46
C TRP A 110 -12.80 -10.92 -10.16
N THR A 111 -12.38 -12.15 -10.47
CA THR A 111 -11.05 -12.62 -10.17
C THR A 111 -10.01 -11.94 -11.05
N VAL A 112 -9.06 -11.27 -10.40
CA VAL A 112 -7.91 -10.61 -11.06
C VAL A 112 -6.65 -11.43 -10.79
N ILE A 113 -5.89 -11.71 -11.82
CA ILE A 113 -4.62 -12.44 -11.74
C ILE A 113 -3.52 -11.72 -12.49
N SER A 114 -2.25 -11.98 -12.13
CA SER A 114 -1.10 -11.55 -12.94
C SER A 114 -1.20 -12.14 -14.34
N ALA A 115 -0.90 -11.36 -15.39
CA ALA A 115 -1.07 -11.78 -16.78
C ALA A 115 -0.23 -13.02 -17.13
N ASP A 116 0.94 -13.15 -16.52
CA ASP A 116 1.85 -14.29 -16.63
C ASP A 116 1.55 -15.45 -15.66
N ARG A 117 0.50 -15.32 -14.84
CA ARG A 117 0.14 -16.24 -13.74
C ARG A 117 1.23 -16.38 -12.67
N GLY A 118 2.15 -15.42 -12.60
CA GLY A 118 3.14 -15.28 -11.54
C GLY A 118 2.52 -14.94 -10.19
N ARG A 119 3.32 -15.02 -9.14
CA ARG A 119 2.90 -14.62 -7.79
C ARG A 119 2.73 -13.10 -7.72
N SER A 120 1.79 -12.66 -6.91
CA SER A 120 1.60 -11.26 -6.54
C SER A 120 1.42 -11.13 -5.04
N ALA A 121 1.67 -9.94 -4.52
CA ALA A 121 1.41 -9.60 -3.13
C ALA A 121 0.65 -8.28 -3.06
N HIS A 122 -0.21 -8.17 -2.04
CA HIS A 122 -1.02 -7.02 -1.73
C HIS A 122 -1.03 -6.81 -0.22
N PHE A 123 -0.71 -5.61 0.21
CA PHE A 123 -0.84 -5.16 1.60
C PHE A 123 -1.60 -3.85 1.62
N GLU A 124 -2.41 -3.65 2.66
CA GLU A 124 -3.32 -2.51 2.75
C GLU A 124 -3.45 -2.04 4.18
N HIS A 125 -3.50 -0.72 4.34
CA HIS A 125 -4.01 -0.08 5.54
C HIS A 125 -4.95 1.06 5.19
N THR A 126 -5.98 1.22 6.02
CA THR A 126 -6.75 2.46 6.11
C THR A 126 -6.03 3.39 7.09
N MET A 127 -5.84 4.66 6.69
CA MET A 127 -5.19 5.66 7.50
C MET A 127 -5.93 7.00 7.45
N ALA A 128 -5.74 7.83 8.46
CA ALA A 128 -6.19 9.21 8.49
C ALA A 128 -5.01 10.16 8.36
N VAL A 129 -5.13 11.18 7.52
CA VAL A 129 -4.21 12.31 7.44
C VAL A 129 -4.52 13.25 8.60
N THR A 130 -3.57 13.44 9.52
CA THR A 130 -3.74 14.33 10.67
C THR A 130 -2.64 15.37 10.76
N SER A 131 -2.90 16.47 11.49
CA SER A 131 -1.89 17.51 11.77
C SER A 131 -0.68 17.01 12.56
N GLU A 132 -0.84 15.89 13.30
CA GLU A 132 0.25 15.25 14.06
C GLU A 132 1.04 14.24 13.22
N GLY A 133 0.56 13.90 12.03
CA GLY A 133 1.14 12.90 11.13
C GLY A 133 0.13 11.84 10.69
N PRO A 134 0.56 10.87 9.86
CA PRO A 134 -0.29 9.81 9.34
C PRO A 134 -0.68 8.82 10.44
N ARG A 135 -1.99 8.61 10.63
CA ARG A 135 -2.54 7.72 11.65
C ARG A 135 -3.14 6.48 11.02
N VAL A 136 -2.55 5.33 11.26
CA VAL A 136 -3.08 4.03 10.82
C VAL A 136 -4.30 3.64 11.67
N LEU A 137 -5.38 3.24 11.00
CA LEU A 137 -6.65 2.88 11.64
C LEU A 137 -6.88 1.36 11.68
N THR A 138 -6.22 0.60 10.81
CA THR A 138 -6.43 -0.86 10.62
C THR A 138 -5.20 -1.67 11.01
N GLY A 139 -5.02 -1.89 12.29
CA GLY A 139 -3.97 -2.77 12.78
C GLY A 139 -2.78 -2.06 13.42
N PRO A 140 -1.84 -2.85 13.96
CA PRO A 140 -0.66 -2.31 14.64
C PRO A 140 0.36 -1.75 13.63
N VAL A 141 1.12 -0.76 14.07
CA VAL A 141 2.23 -0.17 13.30
C VAL A 141 3.54 -0.84 13.74
N PRO A 142 4.33 -1.41 12.82
CA PRO A 142 5.65 -1.93 13.14
C PRO A 142 6.59 -0.85 13.65
N ALA A 143 7.54 -1.23 14.49
CA ALA A 143 8.60 -0.31 14.91
C ALA A 143 9.47 0.14 13.73
N GLY A 144 9.92 1.39 13.76
CA GLY A 144 10.82 1.96 12.75
C GLY A 144 10.15 2.85 11.71
N TYR A 145 8.83 2.99 11.74
CA TYR A 145 8.10 3.93 10.88
C TYR A 145 7.54 5.11 11.70
N ASN A 146 7.52 6.29 11.09
CA ASN A 146 6.97 7.51 11.70
C ASN A 146 5.46 7.62 11.49
N LEU A 147 4.74 6.67 12.07
CA LEU A 147 3.28 6.53 11.93
C LEU A 147 2.62 6.57 13.30
N LEU A 148 1.48 7.24 13.38
CA LEU A 148 0.60 7.18 14.55
C LEU A 148 -0.32 5.96 14.41
N GLY A 149 -0.47 5.18 15.47
CA GLY A 149 -1.34 4.00 15.46
C GLY A 149 -1.34 3.31 16.79
N SER A 150 -2.14 2.26 16.93
CA SER A 150 -2.04 1.37 18.08
C SER A 150 -0.70 0.65 18.05
N PRO A 151 0.05 0.63 19.15
CA PRO A 151 1.29 -0.16 19.20
C PRO A 151 0.97 -1.63 18.96
N VAL A 152 1.91 -2.35 18.37
CA VAL A 152 1.85 -3.82 18.31
C VAL A 152 1.66 -4.32 19.73
N LEU A 153 0.51 -4.93 20.03
CA LEU A 153 0.33 -5.63 21.30
C LEU A 153 1.33 -6.79 21.30
N ASN A 154 2.39 -6.64 22.08
CA ASN A 154 3.33 -7.74 22.28
C ASN A 154 2.59 -8.84 23.04
N PRO A 155 2.36 -10.03 22.46
CA PRO A 155 1.64 -11.10 23.13
C PRO A 155 2.37 -11.63 24.39
N GLU A 156 3.63 -11.22 24.62
CA GLU A 156 4.42 -11.60 25.79
C GLU A 156 4.24 -10.66 27.01
N THR A 157 3.49 -9.55 26.87
CA THR A 157 3.29 -8.54 27.94
C THR A 157 1.83 -8.38 28.37
N GLY A 158 0.93 -9.29 27.94
CA GLY A 158 -0.48 -9.31 28.35
C GLY A 158 -0.79 -10.33 29.44
#